data_ac2ff9d877b9ce28d3fc8b53ab861118
#
_entry.id   ac2ff9d877b9ce28d3fc8b53ab861118
#
_cell.length_a   1.000
_cell.length_b   1.000
_cell.length_c   1.000
_cell.angle_alpha   90.00
_cell.angle_beta   90.00
_cell.angle_gamma   90.00
#
_symmetry.space_group_name_H-M   'P 1'
#
loop_
_entity.id
_entity.type
_entity.pdbx_description
1 polymer ?
#
loop_
_entity_poly.entity_id
_entity_poly.type
_entity_poly.pdbx_seq_one_letter_code
_entity_poly.pdbx_strand_id
1 'polypeptide(L)'
;EEFGRLGYAYTRKQLCTVRLSKKLLPQLKSHSLDSLIRYFSLDVDKRHRALDDALATAEVFKIITGMGQGQREMSDIINMGIKEAKLPATISLDFIHSLPEAPGVYYFHDADGKVIYVGKSIHIKKRVIQHFTEISNKSGKLQQRVHDITFTLTGSELIASLHENAEIKKLQPEINRAQRRKSFPFAIYYYFDEGGYLT
;
A
#
# COMPACT_ATOMS: atom_id res chain seq x y z
N GLU A 1 13.62 1.67 -5.09
CA GLU A 1 14.38 2.89 -4.68
C GLU A 1 15.22 3.44 -5.84
N GLU A 2 16.08 2.65 -6.52
CA GLU A 2 16.97 3.13 -7.59
C GLU A 2 16.23 3.72 -8.79
N PHE A 3 15.14 3.07 -9.25
CA PHE A 3 14.31 3.62 -10.33
C PHE A 3 13.70 4.98 -9.97
N GLY A 4 13.30 5.17 -8.70
CA GLY A 4 12.78 6.45 -8.21
C GLY A 4 13.85 7.55 -8.20
N ARG A 5 15.11 7.24 -7.87
CA ARG A 5 16.25 8.17 -7.94
C ARG A 5 16.52 8.64 -9.37
N LEU A 6 16.27 7.77 -10.35
CA LEU A 6 16.41 8.06 -11.76
C LEU A 6 15.16 8.72 -12.39
N GLY A 7 14.13 9.04 -11.59
CA GLY A 7 12.89 9.64 -12.06
C GLY A 7 11.95 8.70 -12.80
N TYR A 8 12.18 7.38 -12.74
CA TYR A 8 11.32 6.39 -13.38
C TYR A 8 10.32 5.83 -12.39
N ALA A 9 9.03 5.80 -12.75
CA ALA A 9 8.00 5.09 -12.01
C ALA A 9 8.13 3.58 -12.26
N TYR A 10 8.40 2.81 -11.20
CA TYR A 10 8.42 1.36 -11.27
C TYR A 10 7.02 0.81 -10.91
N THR A 11 6.23 0.51 -11.93
CA THR A 11 4.82 0.09 -11.78
C THR A 11 4.60 -1.43 -11.87
N ARG A 12 5.68 -2.23 -11.92
CA ARG A 12 5.56 -3.69 -12.06
C ARG A 12 5.04 -4.35 -10.79
N LYS A 13 4.19 -5.36 -10.96
CA LYS A 13 3.71 -6.21 -9.87
C LYS A 13 4.90 -6.91 -9.22
N GLN A 14 4.97 -6.89 -7.88
CA GLN A 14 6.03 -7.52 -7.12
C GLN A 14 5.54 -8.84 -6.53
N LEU A 15 6.36 -9.86 -6.60
CA LEU A 15 6.09 -11.16 -6.01
C LEU A 15 7.20 -11.54 -5.02
N CYS A 16 6.82 -11.89 -3.80
CA CYS A 16 7.76 -12.35 -2.79
C CYS A 16 7.86 -13.89 -2.84
N THR A 17 9.02 -14.42 -3.24
CA THR A 17 9.27 -15.87 -3.31
C THR A 17 9.13 -16.59 -1.97
N VAL A 18 9.45 -15.92 -0.84
CA VAL A 18 9.24 -16.45 0.51
C VAL A 18 7.75 -16.63 0.81
N ARG A 19 6.90 -15.66 0.44
CA ARG A 19 5.45 -15.77 0.63
C ARG A 19 4.84 -16.87 -0.25
N LEU A 20 5.30 -16.96 -1.49
CA LEU A 20 4.87 -17.99 -2.41
C LEU A 20 5.27 -19.38 -1.92
N SER A 21 6.52 -19.56 -1.48
CA SER A 21 6.99 -20.85 -0.95
C SER A 21 6.26 -21.26 0.33
N LYS A 22 5.93 -20.34 1.24
CA LYS A 22 5.11 -20.64 2.42
C LYS A 22 3.73 -21.18 2.06
N LYS A 23 3.16 -20.72 0.98
CA LYS A 23 1.82 -21.11 0.56
C LYS A 23 1.82 -22.44 -0.18
N LEU A 24 2.82 -22.67 -1.03
CA LEU A 24 2.92 -23.89 -1.85
C LEU A 24 3.65 -25.05 -1.16
N LEU A 25 4.48 -24.77 -0.18
CA LEU A 25 5.30 -25.74 0.55
C LEU A 25 5.09 -25.61 2.07
N PRO A 26 3.84 -25.71 2.57
CA PRO A 26 3.55 -25.47 4.00
C PRO A 26 4.24 -26.47 4.93
N GLN A 27 4.70 -27.61 4.41
CA GLN A 27 5.44 -28.65 5.13
C GLN A 27 6.86 -28.24 5.51
N LEU A 28 7.42 -27.18 4.89
CA LEU A 28 8.77 -26.72 5.21
C LEU A 28 8.80 -25.90 6.50
N LYS A 29 9.77 -26.22 7.39
CA LYS A 29 9.99 -25.46 8.63
C LYS A 29 10.61 -24.08 8.37
N SER A 30 11.35 -23.91 7.29
CA SER A 30 12.01 -22.67 6.92
C SER A 30 11.88 -22.40 5.41
N HIS A 31 11.66 -21.14 5.07
CA HIS A 31 11.51 -20.65 3.68
C HIS A 31 12.61 -19.63 3.33
N SER A 32 13.75 -19.67 4.04
CA SER A 32 14.93 -18.90 3.63
C SER A 32 15.46 -19.41 2.30
N LEU A 33 16.18 -18.57 1.56
CA LEU A 33 16.76 -18.97 0.28
C LEU A 33 17.65 -20.21 0.43
N ASP A 34 18.44 -20.30 1.50
CA ASP A 34 19.27 -21.47 1.81
C ASP A 34 18.45 -22.76 2.01
N SER A 35 17.29 -22.64 2.66
CA SER A 35 16.42 -23.79 2.90
C SER A 35 15.78 -24.25 1.60
N LEU A 36 15.40 -23.33 0.72
CA LEU A 36 14.81 -23.63 -0.58
C LEU A 36 15.84 -24.21 -1.56
N ILE A 37 17.08 -23.69 -1.56
CA ILE A 37 18.19 -24.23 -2.33
C ILE A 37 18.43 -25.69 -1.95
N ARG A 38 18.53 -26.00 -0.66
CA ARG A 38 18.70 -27.37 -0.15
C ARG A 38 17.51 -28.27 -0.50
N TYR A 39 16.30 -27.78 -0.34
CA TYR A 39 15.09 -28.55 -0.62
C TYR A 39 14.96 -28.92 -2.10
N PHE A 40 15.32 -28.02 -3.00
CA PHE A 40 15.28 -28.25 -4.45
C PHE A 40 16.59 -28.82 -5.01
N SER A 41 17.60 -29.02 -4.14
CA SER A 41 18.94 -29.51 -4.55
C SER A 41 19.58 -28.67 -5.65
N LEU A 42 19.45 -27.33 -5.51
CA LEU A 42 20.02 -26.40 -6.49
C LEU A 42 21.52 -26.30 -6.29
N ASP A 43 22.26 -26.35 -7.41
CA ASP A 43 23.69 -26.11 -7.41
C ASP A 43 23.95 -24.60 -7.44
N VAL A 44 24.58 -24.09 -6.36
CA VAL A 44 24.89 -22.66 -6.22
C VAL A 44 26.32 -22.51 -5.70
N ASP A 45 27.22 -22.08 -6.57
CA ASP A 45 28.66 -22.06 -6.33
C ASP A 45 29.09 -21.18 -5.14
N LYS A 46 28.52 -19.99 -5.00
CA LYS A 46 28.95 -19.01 -3.96
C LYS A 46 27.75 -18.24 -3.38
N ARG A 47 27.32 -18.66 -2.19
CA ARG A 47 26.27 -17.95 -1.44
C ARG A 47 26.81 -16.61 -0.89
N HIS A 48 25.86 -15.69 -0.62
CA HIS A 48 26.12 -14.32 -0.12
C HIS A 48 26.82 -13.39 -1.12
N ARG A 49 26.72 -13.67 -2.41
CA ARG A 49 26.99 -12.73 -3.48
C ARG A 49 25.67 -12.35 -4.16
N ALA A 50 25.50 -11.06 -4.41
CA ALA A 50 24.23 -10.53 -4.93
C ALA A 50 23.77 -11.20 -6.23
N LEU A 51 24.70 -11.53 -7.13
CA LEU A 51 24.38 -12.20 -8.39
C LEU A 51 23.95 -13.65 -8.15
N ASP A 52 24.71 -14.41 -7.36
CA ASP A 52 24.45 -15.82 -7.10
C ASP A 52 23.13 -16.01 -6.34
N ASP A 53 22.84 -15.12 -5.38
CA ASP A 53 21.57 -15.07 -4.65
C ASP A 53 20.40 -14.70 -5.57
N ALA A 54 20.60 -13.79 -6.52
CA ALA A 54 19.59 -13.43 -7.51
C ALA A 54 19.28 -14.58 -8.47
N LEU A 55 20.31 -15.27 -8.97
CA LEU A 55 20.17 -16.45 -9.85
C LEU A 55 19.47 -17.60 -9.12
N ALA A 56 19.90 -17.91 -7.88
CA ALA A 56 19.25 -18.93 -7.06
C ALA A 56 17.77 -18.59 -6.79
N THR A 57 17.46 -17.32 -6.52
CA THR A 57 16.07 -16.87 -6.36
C THR A 57 15.26 -17.04 -7.63
N ALA A 58 15.84 -16.76 -8.80
CA ALA A 58 15.19 -16.96 -10.10
C ALA A 58 14.91 -18.44 -10.39
N GLU A 59 15.85 -19.35 -10.07
CA GLU A 59 15.63 -20.78 -10.23
C GLU A 59 14.57 -21.32 -9.26
N VAL A 60 14.62 -20.93 -7.98
CA VAL A 60 13.56 -21.25 -7.02
C VAL A 60 12.20 -20.77 -7.54
N PHE A 61 12.15 -19.54 -8.08
CA PHE A 61 10.92 -18.97 -8.64
C PHE A 61 10.38 -19.80 -9.81
N LYS A 62 11.23 -20.20 -10.77
CA LYS A 62 10.84 -21.05 -11.91
C LYS A 62 10.26 -22.39 -11.44
N ILE A 63 10.93 -23.06 -10.50
CA ILE A 63 10.47 -24.35 -9.98
C ILE A 63 9.11 -24.21 -9.30
N ILE A 64 8.97 -23.23 -8.40
CA ILE A 64 7.73 -23.04 -7.64
C ILE A 64 6.56 -22.67 -8.56
N THR A 65 6.78 -21.84 -9.57
CA THR A 65 5.75 -21.44 -10.53
C THR A 65 5.38 -22.56 -11.50
N GLY A 66 6.29 -23.49 -11.75
CA GLY A 66 6.03 -24.70 -12.54
C GLY A 66 5.21 -25.77 -11.81
N MET A 67 5.05 -25.68 -10.49
CA MET A 67 4.16 -26.56 -9.74
C MET A 67 2.69 -26.28 -10.11
N GLY A 68 1.87 -27.30 -10.34
CA GLY A 68 0.54 -27.21 -10.97
C GLY A 68 -0.49 -26.26 -10.31
N GLN A 69 -0.27 -25.84 -9.05
CA GLN A 69 -1.07 -24.83 -8.37
C GLN A 69 -0.39 -23.45 -8.34
N GLY A 70 0.86 -23.35 -8.82
CA GLY A 70 1.69 -22.16 -8.68
C GLY A 70 1.10 -20.89 -9.31
N GLN A 71 0.42 -20.99 -10.44
CA GLN A 71 -0.13 -19.84 -11.14
C GLN A 71 -1.32 -19.20 -10.40
N ARG A 72 -2.21 -20.00 -9.80
CA ARG A 72 -3.36 -19.48 -9.01
C ARG A 72 -2.88 -18.84 -7.73
N GLU A 73 -2.01 -19.51 -7.00
CA GLU A 73 -1.42 -19.05 -5.77
C GLU A 73 -0.56 -17.78 -5.96
N MET A 74 0.12 -17.70 -7.11
CA MET A 74 0.88 -16.54 -7.52
C MET A 74 -0.01 -15.29 -7.71
N SER A 75 -1.17 -15.44 -8.33
CA SER A 75 -2.13 -14.36 -8.52
C SER A 75 -2.59 -13.78 -7.19
N ASP A 76 -2.94 -14.62 -6.22
CA ASP A 76 -3.36 -14.22 -4.88
C ASP A 76 -2.27 -13.48 -4.10
N ILE A 77 -1.01 -13.86 -4.29
CA ILE A 77 0.14 -13.22 -3.60
C ILE A 77 0.52 -11.90 -4.26
N ILE A 78 0.48 -11.85 -5.59
CA ILE A 78 0.68 -10.62 -6.37
C ILE A 78 -0.37 -9.58 -5.98
N ASN A 79 -1.60 -10.01 -5.76
CA ASN A 79 -2.70 -9.17 -5.31
C ASN A 79 -2.55 -8.71 -3.84
N MET A 80 -1.39 -8.88 -3.22
CA MET A 80 -1.07 -8.46 -1.86
C MET A 80 -1.99 -9.06 -0.78
N GLY A 81 -2.61 -10.22 -1.07
CA GLY A 81 -3.56 -10.89 -0.17
C GLY A 81 -4.94 -10.21 -0.13
N ILE A 82 -5.21 -9.28 -1.04
CA ILE A 82 -6.57 -8.75 -1.22
C ILE A 82 -7.35 -9.81 -1.97
N LYS A 83 -8.39 -10.32 -1.33
CA LYS A 83 -9.40 -11.10 -2.04
C LYS A 83 -10.28 -10.09 -2.78
N GLU A 84 -10.44 -10.25 -4.08
CA GLU A 84 -11.28 -9.38 -4.91
C GLU A 84 -12.70 -9.25 -4.34
N ALA A 85 -13.21 -10.30 -3.73
CA ALA A 85 -14.48 -10.32 -2.98
C ALA A 85 -14.54 -9.36 -1.77
N LYS A 86 -13.42 -8.78 -1.34
CA LYS A 86 -13.36 -7.78 -0.26
C LYS A 86 -13.28 -6.34 -0.76
N LEU A 87 -13.07 -6.15 -2.05
CA LEU A 87 -13.12 -4.81 -2.65
C LEU A 87 -14.57 -4.40 -2.92
N PRO A 88 -14.87 -3.09 -2.89
CA PRO A 88 -16.11 -2.59 -3.45
C PRO A 88 -16.25 -3.03 -4.91
N ALA A 89 -17.46 -3.35 -5.36
CA ALA A 89 -17.70 -3.89 -6.69
C ALA A 89 -17.19 -3.00 -7.86
N THR A 90 -17.06 -1.71 -7.61
CA THR A 90 -16.58 -0.71 -8.57
C THR A 90 -15.07 -0.53 -8.59
N ILE A 91 -14.35 -1.08 -7.60
CA ILE A 91 -12.90 -0.92 -7.47
C ILE A 91 -12.20 -2.19 -7.96
N SER A 92 -11.50 -2.09 -9.08
CA SER A 92 -10.73 -3.20 -9.63
C SER A 92 -9.39 -3.39 -8.93
N LEU A 93 -8.85 -4.62 -8.95
CA LEU A 93 -7.51 -4.91 -8.47
C LEU A 93 -6.43 -4.13 -9.22
N ASP A 94 -6.60 -3.94 -10.53
CA ASP A 94 -5.65 -3.19 -11.34
C ASP A 94 -5.61 -1.71 -10.93
N PHE A 95 -6.75 -1.12 -10.58
CA PHE A 95 -6.79 0.22 -10.01
C PHE A 95 -6.04 0.29 -8.67
N ILE A 96 -6.27 -0.65 -7.76
CA ILE A 96 -5.53 -0.72 -6.48
C ILE A 96 -4.02 -0.86 -6.74
N HIS A 97 -3.62 -1.64 -7.73
CA HIS A 97 -2.21 -1.79 -8.10
C HIS A 97 -1.59 -0.52 -8.68
N SER A 98 -2.38 0.34 -9.34
CA SER A 98 -1.93 1.62 -9.89
C SER A 98 -1.74 2.72 -8.83
N LEU A 99 -2.29 2.55 -7.63
CA LEU A 99 -2.15 3.54 -6.55
C LEU A 99 -0.68 3.79 -6.20
N PRO A 100 -0.29 5.05 -5.88
CA PRO A 100 1.09 5.40 -5.59
C PRO A 100 1.57 4.86 -4.24
N GLU A 101 2.84 4.51 -4.19
CA GLU A 101 3.56 4.13 -2.97
C GLU A 101 4.34 5.33 -2.41
N ALA A 102 3.66 6.46 -2.27
CA ALA A 102 4.22 7.75 -1.88
C ALA A 102 3.37 8.44 -0.81
N PRO A 103 3.93 9.46 -0.11
CA PRO A 103 3.20 10.24 0.88
C PRO A 103 2.09 11.09 0.24
N GLY A 104 0.91 11.08 0.88
CA GLY A 104 -0.21 11.87 0.41
C GLY A 104 -1.50 11.66 1.19
N VAL A 105 -2.55 12.30 0.69
CA VAL A 105 -3.93 12.21 1.18
C VAL A 105 -4.77 11.45 0.16
N TYR A 106 -5.63 10.57 0.63
CA TYR A 106 -6.56 9.82 -0.22
C TYR A 106 -7.99 10.03 0.26
N TYR A 107 -8.91 9.95 -0.70
CA TYR A 107 -10.33 10.24 -0.51
C TYR A 107 -11.14 9.03 -0.98
N PHE A 108 -12.11 8.62 -0.17
CA PHE A 108 -13.08 7.62 -0.57
C PHE A 108 -14.40 8.31 -0.88
N HIS A 109 -14.94 8.03 -2.05
CA HIS A 109 -16.17 8.59 -2.55
C HIS A 109 -17.29 7.54 -2.56
N ASP A 110 -18.53 7.97 -2.31
CA ASP A 110 -19.71 7.14 -2.51
C ASP A 110 -20.17 7.16 -3.97
N ALA A 111 -21.32 6.51 -4.25
CA ALA A 111 -21.89 6.43 -5.59
C ALA A 111 -22.30 7.79 -6.17
N ASP A 112 -22.57 8.77 -5.31
CA ASP A 112 -22.93 10.13 -5.70
C ASP A 112 -21.70 11.04 -5.89
N GLY A 113 -20.49 10.48 -5.75
CA GLY A 113 -19.23 11.22 -5.83
C GLY A 113 -18.88 12.03 -4.57
N LYS A 114 -19.69 11.93 -3.52
CA LYS A 114 -19.43 12.62 -2.24
C LYS A 114 -18.29 11.96 -1.48
N VAL A 115 -17.37 12.79 -0.95
CA VAL A 115 -16.29 12.29 -0.08
C VAL A 115 -16.87 11.83 1.26
N ILE A 116 -16.76 10.52 1.52
CA ILE A 116 -17.21 9.89 2.77
C ILE A 116 -16.10 9.62 3.76
N TYR A 117 -14.84 9.62 3.30
CA TYR A 117 -13.66 9.45 4.13
C TYR A 117 -12.44 10.12 3.51
N VAL A 118 -11.63 10.76 4.36
CA VAL A 118 -10.32 11.31 4.03
C VAL A 118 -9.28 10.66 4.93
N GLY A 119 -8.12 10.30 4.38
CA GLY A 119 -7.02 9.74 5.16
C GLY A 119 -5.66 10.08 4.59
N LYS A 120 -4.65 10.14 5.45
CA LYS A 120 -3.24 10.32 5.06
C LYS A 120 -2.46 9.03 5.12
N SER A 121 -1.38 8.94 4.35
CA SER A 121 -0.39 7.88 4.48
C SER A 121 0.95 8.30 3.92
N ILE A 122 2.03 7.70 4.41
CA ILE A 122 3.35 7.73 3.77
C ILE A 122 3.42 6.78 2.56
N HIS A 123 2.49 5.80 2.48
CA HIS A 123 2.32 4.85 1.39
C HIS A 123 0.83 4.65 1.12
N ILE A 124 0.27 5.47 0.23
CA ILE A 124 -1.17 5.49 -0.08
C ILE A 124 -1.69 4.10 -0.42
N LYS A 125 -1.08 3.42 -1.38
CA LYS A 125 -1.47 2.07 -1.82
C LYS A 125 -1.60 1.09 -0.65
N LYS A 126 -0.55 0.98 0.18
CA LYS A 126 -0.56 0.09 1.35
C LYS A 126 -1.70 0.41 2.31
N ARG A 127 -1.96 1.69 2.54
CA ARG A 127 -3.00 2.13 3.49
C ARG A 127 -4.41 1.89 2.96
N VAL A 128 -4.64 2.11 1.68
CA VAL A 128 -5.92 1.80 1.02
C VAL A 128 -6.20 0.29 1.08
N ILE A 129 -5.22 -0.55 0.76
CA ILE A 129 -5.32 -2.01 0.90
C ILE A 129 -5.69 -2.41 2.32
N GLN A 130 -5.03 -1.81 3.32
CA GLN A 130 -5.28 -2.09 4.73
C GLN A 130 -6.75 -1.84 5.12
N HIS A 131 -7.37 -0.77 4.59
CA HIS A 131 -8.79 -0.50 4.84
C HIS A 131 -9.74 -1.59 4.36
N PHE A 132 -9.39 -2.31 3.30
CA PHE A 132 -10.23 -3.39 2.76
C PHE A 132 -9.86 -4.78 3.28
N THR A 133 -8.68 -4.96 3.87
CA THR A 133 -8.21 -6.25 4.40
C THR A 133 -8.44 -6.42 5.88
N GLU A 134 -8.44 -5.33 6.65
CA GLU A 134 -8.70 -5.37 8.10
C GLU A 134 -10.17 -5.71 8.39
N ILE A 135 -10.36 -6.48 9.47
CA ILE A 135 -11.70 -6.81 9.98
C ILE A 135 -12.05 -5.76 11.05
N SER A 136 -12.80 -4.73 10.66
CA SER A 136 -13.30 -3.70 11.57
C SER A 136 -14.66 -3.18 11.11
N ASN A 137 -15.43 -2.60 12.04
CA ASN A 137 -16.70 -1.95 11.71
C ASN A 137 -16.54 -0.84 10.65
N LYS A 138 -15.37 -0.17 10.65
CA LYS A 138 -15.02 0.85 9.67
C LYS A 138 -14.80 0.23 8.30
N SER A 139 -14.02 -0.85 8.22
CA SER A 139 -13.75 -1.56 6.97
C SER A 139 -15.02 -2.10 6.33
N GLY A 140 -15.94 -2.66 7.12
CA GLY A 140 -17.26 -3.11 6.62
C GLY A 140 -18.07 -1.97 6.00
N LYS A 141 -18.12 -0.81 6.65
CA LYS A 141 -18.80 0.39 6.10
C LYS A 141 -18.12 0.89 4.81
N LEU A 142 -16.78 0.88 4.77
CA LEU A 142 -16.04 1.30 3.57
C LEU A 142 -16.30 0.34 2.40
N GLN A 143 -16.25 -0.99 2.64
CA GLN A 143 -16.51 -1.98 1.60
C GLN A 143 -17.89 -1.83 0.94
N GLN A 144 -18.90 -1.44 1.73
CA GLN A 144 -20.28 -1.29 1.26
C GLN A 144 -20.54 0.04 0.55
N ARG A 145 -19.83 1.10 0.91
CA ARG A 145 -20.16 2.47 0.51
C ARG A 145 -19.16 3.12 -0.44
N VAL A 146 -17.91 2.64 -0.49
CA VAL A 146 -16.91 3.20 -1.37
C VAL A 146 -17.20 2.79 -2.82
N HIS A 147 -17.31 3.79 -3.68
CA HIS A 147 -17.51 3.62 -5.11
C HIS A 147 -16.29 4.04 -5.92
N ASP A 148 -15.54 5.04 -5.45
CA ASP A 148 -14.34 5.54 -6.11
C ASP A 148 -13.29 6.01 -5.09
N ILE A 149 -12.03 6.08 -5.52
CA ILE A 149 -10.88 6.48 -4.69
C ILE A 149 -10.04 7.48 -5.48
N THR A 150 -9.83 8.66 -4.90
CA THR A 150 -8.90 9.66 -5.44
C THR A 150 -7.77 9.94 -4.45
N PHE A 151 -6.70 10.59 -4.89
CA PHE A 151 -5.58 10.94 -4.02
C PHE A 151 -4.86 12.20 -4.48
N THR A 152 -4.14 12.82 -3.53
CA THR A 152 -3.23 13.94 -3.76
C THR A 152 -1.87 13.62 -3.15
N LEU A 153 -0.81 13.66 -3.92
CA LEU A 153 0.56 13.48 -3.43
C LEU A 153 1.04 14.75 -2.74
N THR A 154 1.74 14.61 -1.62
CA THR A 154 2.19 15.75 -0.79
C THR A 154 3.69 15.84 -0.62
N GLY A 155 4.43 14.84 -1.07
CA GLY A 155 5.89 14.78 -0.95
C GLY A 155 6.42 14.47 0.45
N SER A 156 5.67 14.79 1.52
CA SER A 156 6.08 14.49 2.91
C SER A 156 4.89 14.14 3.80
N GLU A 157 5.16 13.45 4.92
CA GLU A 157 4.15 13.09 5.89
C GLU A 157 3.58 14.32 6.62
N LEU A 158 4.41 15.33 6.89
CA LEU A 158 3.97 16.56 7.54
C LEU A 158 2.92 17.27 6.69
N ILE A 159 3.21 17.48 5.42
CA ILE A 159 2.27 18.11 4.48
C ILE A 159 1.01 17.27 4.33
N ALA A 160 1.13 15.92 4.25
CA ALA A 160 -0.03 15.03 4.24
C ALA A 160 -0.92 15.22 5.48
N SER A 161 -0.31 15.39 6.67
CA SER A 161 -1.04 15.60 7.93
C SER A 161 -1.80 16.93 7.96
N LEU A 162 -1.17 18.01 7.51
CA LEU A 162 -1.78 19.32 7.43
C LEU A 162 -2.92 19.33 6.41
N HIS A 163 -2.69 18.72 5.25
CA HIS A 163 -3.68 18.63 4.17
C HIS A 163 -4.89 17.78 4.58
N GLU A 164 -4.67 16.59 5.18
CA GLU A 164 -5.75 15.74 5.72
C GLU A 164 -6.62 16.53 6.71
N ASN A 165 -6.00 17.23 7.67
CA ASN A 165 -6.73 18.00 8.67
C ASN A 165 -7.58 19.13 8.05
N ALA A 166 -7.02 19.84 7.07
CA ALA A 166 -7.73 20.91 6.34
C ALA A 166 -8.92 20.32 5.56
N GLU A 167 -8.71 19.22 4.83
CA GLU A 167 -9.75 18.57 4.04
C GLU A 167 -10.86 17.95 4.91
N ILE A 168 -10.53 17.33 6.05
CA ILE A 168 -11.55 16.83 6.99
C ILE A 168 -12.42 17.98 7.53
N LYS A 169 -11.82 19.12 7.85
CA LYS A 169 -12.58 20.29 8.33
C LYS A 169 -13.46 20.89 7.24
N LYS A 170 -12.96 20.95 6.01
CA LYS A 170 -13.68 21.51 4.86
C LYS A 170 -14.82 20.60 4.41
N LEU A 171 -14.56 19.30 4.22
CA LEU A 171 -15.49 18.36 3.62
C LEU A 171 -16.41 17.67 4.64
N GLN A 172 -16.06 17.69 5.93
CA GLN A 172 -16.84 17.04 7.01
C GLN A 172 -17.25 15.60 6.70
N PRO A 173 -16.34 14.71 6.23
CA PRO A 173 -16.70 13.41 5.72
C PRO A 173 -17.31 12.54 6.82
N GLU A 174 -18.35 11.79 6.48
CA GLU A 174 -19.21 11.09 7.43
C GLU A 174 -18.46 10.03 8.26
N ILE A 175 -17.52 9.30 7.65
CA ILE A 175 -16.81 8.19 8.30
C ILE A 175 -15.66 8.69 9.18
N ASN A 176 -15.13 9.90 8.95
CA ASN A 176 -14.14 10.50 9.83
C ASN A 176 -14.79 10.94 11.15
N ARG A 177 -14.50 10.27 12.25
CA ARG A 177 -14.99 10.67 13.58
C ARG A 177 -14.04 11.62 14.29
N ALA A 178 -12.75 11.40 14.14
CA ALA A 178 -11.70 12.26 14.70
C ALA A 178 -11.54 13.55 13.86
N GLN A 179 -11.09 14.64 14.50
CA GLN A 179 -10.74 15.91 13.86
C GLN A 179 -11.90 16.77 13.31
N ARG A 180 -13.15 16.27 13.27
CA ARG A 180 -14.30 17.04 12.78
C ARG A 180 -14.65 18.24 13.69
N ARG A 181 -14.39 18.14 14.99
CA ARG A 181 -14.85 19.10 16.02
C ARG A 181 -13.73 19.62 16.93
N LYS A 182 -12.45 19.41 16.62
CA LYS A 182 -11.39 19.99 17.45
C LYS A 182 -11.30 21.49 17.21
N SER A 183 -11.76 22.27 18.21
CA SER A 183 -11.35 23.65 18.35
C SER A 183 -9.87 23.65 18.76
N PHE A 184 -9.06 24.48 18.14
CA PHE A 184 -7.72 24.72 18.63
C PHE A 184 -7.82 25.74 19.76
N PRO A 185 -7.39 25.41 20.99
CA PRO A 185 -7.41 26.35 22.11
C PRO A 185 -6.39 27.50 21.94
N PHE A 186 -5.45 27.32 20.99
CA PHE A 186 -4.42 28.32 20.71
C PHE A 186 -4.38 28.57 19.20
N ALA A 187 -4.13 29.83 18.83
CA ALA A 187 -3.88 30.27 17.47
C ALA A 187 -2.54 31.03 17.46
N ILE A 188 -1.76 30.80 16.40
CA ILE A 188 -0.56 31.56 16.11
C ILE A 188 -1.02 32.69 15.19
N TYR A 189 -0.86 33.95 15.67
CA TYR A 189 -1.07 35.13 14.86
C TYR A 189 0.29 35.65 14.41
N TYR A 190 0.33 36.13 13.20
CA TYR A 190 1.50 36.84 12.69
C TYR A 190 1.02 38.20 12.12
N TYR A 191 1.86 39.18 12.25
CA TYR A 191 1.63 40.50 11.65
C TYR A 191 2.96 41.08 11.16
N PHE A 192 2.88 42.00 10.27
CA PHE A 192 4.05 42.77 9.86
C PHE A 192 4.21 43.95 10.77
N ASP A 193 5.39 44.16 11.30
CA ASP A 193 5.72 45.34 12.06
C ASP A 193 5.83 46.59 11.15
N GLU A 194 6.08 47.76 11.74
CA GLU A 194 6.25 48.99 10.98
C GLU A 194 7.43 48.97 10.00
N GLY A 195 8.40 48.09 10.22
CA GLY A 195 9.55 47.85 9.34
C GLY A 195 9.27 46.82 8.21
N GLY A 196 8.07 46.23 8.21
CA GLY A 196 7.69 45.18 7.22
C GLY A 196 8.23 43.80 7.53
N TYR A 197 8.71 43.55 8.75
CA TYR A 197 9.19 42.21 9.18
C TYR A 197 8.04 41.44 9.81
N LEU A 198 8.05 40.12 9.56
CA LEU A 198 7.09 39.19 10.12
C LEU A 198 7.38 38.98 11.62
N THR A 199 6.40 39.21 12.47
CA THR A 199 6.48 39.07 13.94
C THR A 199 5.41 38.14 14.47
#